data_22ef85f95d18e82c72a164535913311a
#
_entry.id   22ef85f95d18e82c72a164535913311a
#
_cell.length_a   1.000
_cell.length_b   1.000
_cell.length_c   1.000
_cell.angle_alpha   90.00
_cell.angle_beta   90.00
_cell.angle_gamma   90.00
#
_symmetry.space_group_name_H-M   'P 1'
#
loop_
_entity.id
_entity.type
_entity.pdbx_description
1 polymer ?
#
loop_
_entity_poly.entity_id
_entity_poly.type
_entity_poly.pdbx_seq_one_letter_code
_entity_poly.pdbx_strand_id
1 'polypeptide(L)'
;MSIRLCSIALFTALPALAADRPPSTPAGGEGFTRESLAHDHEMPAFMRANIELGIAENVARLTREGLLAAPDTSVLVSNLQWPLRARAGYADPDYHGISNFVDLDPAFPNQLLDYQCGTRSYDLSSGYNHPGIDYFLWPFAWRMMDAEVIEVVAAAPGTIIQKIDGWNDRSCTNNYSDSWNAVYVQHGDGTVAWYGHMKLGSLTAKPIGASVAAGEYLGLVASSGFSTGPHLHFELRSSNGAGATIFEPHSGTCRAGASLWANQRPYWDSGINKLATHSAPPSFAVSCPNPGQETPNLSNRFRPGIDNFHVAAYYRDQLNGAQTTFRLRRGNTVTSTWQHTNNGDYAAAYWYWSWTPLPASTMPGVWIVEATFNGRTYYHEYMVGDDIIFASSFGG
;
A
#
# COMPACT_ATOMS: atom_id res chain seq x y z
N MET A 1 17.31 -75.44 31.23
CA MET A 1 15.98 -75.00 30.70
C MET A 1 15.80 -73.54 31.16
N SER A 2 16.23 -72.61 30.25
CA SER A 2 16.27 -71.15 30.60
C SER A 2 15.06 -70.48 29.87
N ILE A 3 14.16 -69.96 30.68
CA ILE A 3 13.02 -69.20 30.16
C ILE A 3 13.44 -67.74 29.98
N ARG A 4 13.43 -67.27 28.74
CA ARG A 4 13.62 -65.83 28.40
C ARG A 4 12.26 -65.13 28.49
N LEU A 5 12.12 -64.18 29.43
CA LEU A 5 11.00 -63.26 29.42
C LEU A 5 11.22 -62.18 28.31
N CYS A 6 10.24 -62.11 27.42
CA CYS A 6 10.18 -61.09 26.41
C CYS A 6 9.36 -59.91 26.97
N SER A 7 10.01 -58.76 27.24
CA SER A 7 9.33 -57.55 27.67
C SER A 7 8.71 -56.86 26.44
N ILE A 8 7.40 -56.81 26.34
CA ILE A 8 6.65 -56.03 25.35
C ILE A 8 6.53 -54.60 25.88
N ALA A 9 7.25 -53.65 25.26
CA ALA A 9 7.07 -52.23 25.52
C ALA A 9 5.80 -51.76 24.79
N LEU A 10 4.74 -51.50 25.56
CA LEU A 10 3.55 -50.83 25.04
C LEU A 10 3.88 -49.36 24.77
N PHE A 11 4.04 -48.99 23.50
CA PHE A 11 4.02 -47.59 23.07
C PHE A 11 2.54 -47.13 23.08
N THR A 12 2.11 -46.44 24.11
CA THR A 12 0.86 -45.68 24.09
C THR A 12 1.07 -44.47 23.20
N ALA A 13 0.54 -44.54 21.98
CA ALA A 13 0.37 -43.36 21.15
C ALA A 13 -0.61 -42.43 21.87
N LEU A 14 -0.13 -41.32 22.37
CA LEU A 14 -0.97 -40.20 22.83
C LEU A 14 -1.86 -39.75 21.66
N PRO A 15 -3.18 -39.65 21.83
CA PRO A 15 -4.04 -39.13 20.78
C PRO A 15 -3.62 -37.69 20.50
N ALA A 16 -3.24 -37.37 19.29
CA ALA A 16 -3.07 -36.00 18.81
C ALA A 16 -4.39 -35.27 19.05
N LEU A 17 -4.35 -34.25 19.89
CA LEU A 17 -5.51 -33.43 20.24
C LEU A 17 -6.07 -32.78 18.97
N ALA A 18 -7.24 -33.18 18.55
CA ALA A 18 -7.95 -32.70 17.36
C ALA A 18 -8.39 -31.21 17.47
N ALA A 19 -8.09 -30.55 18.60
CA ALA A 19 -8.51 -29.18 18.89
C ALA A 19 -7.63 -28.08 18.26
N ASP A 20 -6.44 -28.41 17.74
CA ASP A 20 -5.46 -27.42 17.27
C ASP A 20 -5.41 -27.29 15.74
N ARG A 21 -6.28 -27.96 14.99
CA ARG A 21 -6.32 -27.78 13.54
C ARG A 21 -7.01 -26.46 13.21
N PRO A 22 -6.32 -25.57 12.44
CA PRO A 22 -6.98 -24.39 11.88
C PRO A 22 -8.14 -24.84 10.99
N PRO A 23 -9.21 -24.02 10.90
CA PRO A 23 -10.24 -24.25 9.90
C PRO A 23 -9.61 -24.38 8.51
N SER A 24 -10.02 -25.34 7.71
CA SER A 24 -9.50 -25.55 6.34
C SER A 24 -9.90 -24.41 5.39
N THR A 25 -10.92 -23.64 5.76
CA THR A 25 -11.42 -22.48 5.01
C THR A 25 -11.26 -21.21 5.85
N PRO A 26 -11.06 -20.04 5.23
CA PRO A 26 -11.10 -18.78 5.94
C PRO A 26 -12.40 -18.62 6.69
N ALA A 27 -12.34 -18.03 7.90
CA ALA A 27 -13.52 -17.64 8.67
C ALA A 27 -14.21 -16.41 8.07
N GLY A 28 -13.46 -15.66 7.26
CA GLY A 28 -13.93 -14.51 6.50
C GLY A 28 -12.77 -13.87 5.74
N GLY A 29 -13.07 -12.76 5.12
CA GLY A 29 -12.16 -12.02 4.27
C GLY A 29 -12.86 -11.54 3.02
N GLU A 30 -12.20 -10.68 2.28
CA GLU A 30 -12.72 -10.06 1.07
C GLU A 30 -11.57 -9.79 0.10
N GLY A 31 -11.86 -9.95 -1.18
CA GLY A 31 -11.00 -9.50 -2.26
C GLY A 31 -11.60 -8.26 -2.90
N PHE A 32 -10.79 -7.21 -3.01
CA PHE A 32 -11.15 -5.95 -3.65
C PHE A 32 -10.64 -5.99 -5.08
N THR A 33 -11.59 -6.01 -6.02
CA THR A 33 -11.24 -5.84 -7.42
C THR A 33 -10.79 -4.40 -7.64
N ARG A 34 -10.17 -4.15 -8.78
CA ARG A 34 -9.78 -2.81 -9.15
C ARG A 34 -10.97 -1.85 -9.16
N GLU A 35 -12.10 -2.26 -9.73
CA GLU A 35 -13.32 -1.44 -9.83
C GLU A 35 -13.85 -1.04 -8.44
N SER A 36 -13.67 -1.89 -7.42
CA SER A 36 -14.06 -1.57 -6.05
C SER A 36 -13.06 -0.65 -5.34
N LEU A 37 -11.82 -0.54 -5.85
CA LEU A 37 -10.78 0.36 -5.37
C LEU A 37 -10.58 1.57 -6.29
N ALA A 38 -11.18 1.56 -7.48
CA ALA A 38 -11.13 2.69 -8.39
C ALA A 38 -11.79 3.90 -7.71
N HIS A 39 -11.00 4.91 -7.57
CA HIS A 39 -11.43 6.20 -7.03
C HIS A 39 -11.78 7.06 -8.24
N ASP A 40 -13.02 6.96 -8.74
CA ASP A 40 -13.53 7.76 -9.85
C ASP A 40 -13.63 9.23 -9.45
N HIS A 41 -12.47 9.91 -9.39
CA HIS A 41 -12.37 11.30 -8.92
C HIS A 41 -11.78 12.18 -9.98
N GLU A 42 -12.56 13.10 -10.42
CA GLU A 42 -12.10 14.17 -11.29
C GLU A 42 -11.73 15.39 -10.45
N MET A 43 -10.45 15.79 -10.50
CA MET A 43 -10.10 17.15 -10.13
C MET A 43 -10.78 18.08 -11.14
N PRO A 44 -11.68 18.99 -10.72
CA PRO A 44 -12.36 19.88 -11.64
C PRO A 44 -11.39 20.62 -12.55
N ALA A 45 -11.74 20.75 -13.83
CA ALA A 45 -10.87 21.37 -14.85
C ALA A 45 -10.39 22.79 -14.43
N PHE A 46 -11.26 23.56 -13.76
CA PHE A 46 -10.87 24.89 -13.26
C PHE A 46 -9.80 24.83 -12.16
N MET A 47 -9.81 23.81 -11.29
CA MET A 47 -8.77 23.65 -10.27
C MET A 47 -7.44 23.25 -10.92
N ARG A 48 -7.47 22.32 -11.85
CA ARG A 48 -6.28 21.96 -12.64
C ARG A 48 -5.70 23.19 -13.35
N ALA A 49 -6.54 24.00 -14.00
CA ALA A 49 -6.11 25.22 -14.65
C ALA A 49 -5.49 26.22 -13.66
N ASN A 50 -6.06 26.39 -12.46
CA ASN A 50 -5.48 27.26 -11.43
C ASN A 50 -4.11 26.77 -10.94
N ILE A 51 -3.93 25.46 -10.80
CA ILE A 51 -2.63 24.86 -10.46
C ILE A 51 -1.61 25.15 -11.56
N GLU A 52 -1.98 24.92 -12.82
CA GLU A 52 -1.13 25.17 -13.99
C GLU A 52 -0.74 26.64 -14.14
N LEU A 53 -1.67 27.58 -13.86
CA LEU A 53 -1.37 29.02 -13.82
C LEU A 53 -0.35 29.34 -12.71
N GLY A 54 -0.56 28.87 -11.50
CA GLY A 54 0.38 29.07 -10.39
C GLY A 54 1.77 28.49 -10.67
N ILE A 55 1.84 27.32 -11.31
CA ILE A 55 3.10 26.73 -11.78
C ILE A 55 3.76 27.65 -12.82
N ALA A 56 3.02 28.10 -13.84
CA ALA A 56 3.55 28.97 -14.89
C ALA A 56 4.10 30.30 -14.33
N GLU A 57 3.39 30.91 -13.40
CA GLU A 57 3.84 32.15 -12.72
C GLU A 57 5.15 31.93 -11.94
N ASN A 58 5.22 30.84 -11.16
CA ASN A 58 6.44 30.50 -10.42
C ASN A 58 7.61 30.19 -11.35
N VAL A 59 7.41 29.40 -12.39
CA VAL A 59 8.45 29.07 -13.37
C VAL A 59 8.98 30.36 -14.03
N ALA A 60 8.09 31.27 -14.47
CA ALA A 60 8.50 32.54 -15.04
C ALA A 60 9.30 33.40 -14.04
N ARG A 61 8.90 33.43 -12.77
CA ARG A 61 9.64 34.13 -11.69
C ARG A 61 11.00 33.48 -11.47
N LEU A 62 11.05 32.15 -11.24
CA LEU A 62 12.29 31.43 -10.93
C LEU A 62 13.31 31.51 -12.08
N THR A 63 12.83 31.51 -13.32
CA THR A 63 13.69 31.71 -14.51
C THR A 63 14.30 33.10 -14.51
N ARG A 64 13.52 34.15 -14.26
CA ARG A 64 14.03 35.55 -14.16
C ARG A 64 15.03 35.72 -13.02
N GLU A 65 14.82 35.00 -11.91
CA GLU A 65 15.72 35.06 -10.73
C GLU A 65 16.97 34.17 -10.91
N GLY A 66 17.07 33.38 -11.99
CA GLY A 66 18.19 32.47 -12.25
C GLY A 66 18.18 31.24 -11.32
N LEU A 67 17.05 30.94 -10.67
CA LEU A 67 16.86 29.80 -9.79
C LEU A 67 16.37 28.55 -10.52
N LEU A 68 15.90 28.70 -11.76
CA LEU A 68 15.47 27.58 -12.61
C LEU A 68 16.25 27.66 -13.95
N ALA A 69 17.03 26.63 -14.22
CA ALA A 69 17.78 26.53 -15.49
C ALA A 69 16.83 26.27 -16.67
N ALA A 70 17.26 26.67 -17.88
CA ALA A 70 16.57 26.25 -19.09
C ALA A 70 16.61 24.73 -19.22
N PRO A 71 15.51 24.08 -19.62
CA PRO A 71 15.46 22.64 -19.79
C PRO A 71 16.43 22.13 -20.85
N ASP A 72 17.12 21.03 -20.58
CA ASP A 72 17.85 20.26 -21.59
C ASP A 72 16.94 19.14 -22.12
N THR A 73 16.21 19.42 -23.17
CA THR A 73 15.25 18.49 -23.78
C THR A 73 15.89 17.38 -24.61
N SER A 74 17.23 17.31 -24.67
CA SER A 74 17.95 16.29 -25.43
C SER A 74 17.87 14.89 -24.79
N VAL A 75 17.61 14.81 -23.49
CA VAL A 75 17.51 13.56 -22.74
C VAL A 75 16.26 13.58 -21.86
N LEU A 76 15.31 12.68 -22.13
CA LEU A 76 14.13 12.52 -21.27
C LEU A 76 14.54 12.01 -19.87
N VAL A 77 13.88 12.51 -18.83
CA VAL A 77 14.05 12.00 -17.48
C VAL A 77 13.88 10.48 -17.44
N SER A 78 14.79 9.79 -16.81
CA SER A 78 14.82 8.34 -16.69
C SER A 78 15.43 7.96 -15.35
N ASN A 79 15.41 6.66 -15.02
CA ASN A 79 15.84 6.15 -13.73
C ASN A 79 15.04 6.71 -12.55
N LEU A 80 13.73 6.92 -12.77
CA LEU A 80 12.82 7.34 -11.71
C LEU A 80 12.90 6.34 -10.55
N GLN A 81 13.05 6.85 -9.35
CA GLN A 81 12.95 6.07 -8.12
C GLN A 81 11.49 5.92 -7.72
N TRP A 82 11.18 4.85 -7.00
CA TRP A 82 9.87 4.64 -6.42
C TRP A 82 9.47 5.84 -5.54
N PRO A 83 8.28 6.46 -5.73
CA PRO A 83 7.96 7.74 -5.13
C PRO A 83 7.50 7.66 -3.66
N LEU A 84 7.51 6.46 -3.08
CA LEU A 84 7.11 6.22 -1.69
C LEU A 84 8.23 5.55 -0.91
N ARG A 85 8.30 5.86 0.39
CA ARG A 85 9.24 5.24 1.31
C ARG A 85 8.60 5.02 2.68
N ALA A 86 8.73 3.82 3.25
CA ALA A 86 8.39 3.59 4.64
C ALA A 86 9.38 4.31 5.56
N ARG A 87 8.88 4.94 6.61
CA ARG A 87 9.73 5.54 7.67
C ARG A 87 10.47 4.47 8.44
N ALA A 88 11.60 4.85 9.03
CA ALA A 88 12.35 4.00 9.93
C ALA A 88 11.46 3.50 11.08
N GLY A 89 11.52 2.19 11.37
CA GLY A 89 10.67 1.54 12.37
C GLY A 89 9.36 0.97 11.82
N TYR A 90 9.02 1.18 10.55
CA TYR A 90 7.92 0.46 9.91
C TYR A 90 8.29 -1.02 9.76
N ALA A 91 7.49 -1.91 10.37
CA ALA A 91 7.86 -3.32 10.54
C ALA A 91 7.13 -4.27 9.57
N ASP A 92 6.06 -3.83 8.91
CA ASP A 92 5.34 -4.69 7.98
C ASP A 92 6.13 -4.90 6.67
N PRO A 93 5.94 -6.03 5.99
CA PRO A 93 6.70 -6.37 4.77
C PRO A 93 6.52 -5.39 3.61
N ASP A 94 5.34 -4.77 3.49
CA ASP A 94 5.02 -3.75 2.49
C ASP A 94 3.83 -2.89 2.96
N TYR A 95 3.46 -1.85 2.19
CA TYR A 95 2.53 -0.82 2.62
C TYR A 95 1.55 -0.33 1.55
N HIS A 96 1.67 -0.80 0.30
CA HIS A 96 0.93 -0.22 -0.82
C HIS A 96 0.23 -1.26 -1.70
N GLY A 97 -0.67 -0.78 -2.53
CA GLY A 97 -1.10 -1.37 -3.79
C GLY A 97 -1.18 -0.29 -4.85
N ILE A 98 -1.36 -0.67 -6.11
CA ILE A 98 -1.66 0.26 -7.20
C ILE A 98 -3.10 0.01 -7.62
N SER A 99 -3.94 1.04 -7.59
CA SER A 99 -5.31 0.93 -8.12
C SER A 99 -5.36 1.26 -9.59
N ASN A 100 -4.68 2.33 -10.01
CA ASN A 100 -4.79 2.88 -11.36
C ASN A 100 -3.41 3.22 -11.93
N PHE A 101 -3.24 2.99 -13.23
CA PHE A 101 -2.18 3.54 -14.08
C PHE A 101 -2.73 4.68 -14.92
N VAL A 102 -1.88 5.34 -15.70
CA VAL A 102 -2.31 6.34 -16.67
C VAL A 102 -3.24 5.69 -17.70
N ASP A 103 -4.35 6.36 -18.00
CA ASP A 103 -5.21 5.98 -19.12
C ASP A 103 -4.60 6.48 -20.43
N LEU A 104 -4.29 5.55 -21.32
CA LEU A 104 -3.66 5.83 -22.62
C LEU A 104 -4.68 5.99 -23.75
N ASP A 105 -5.96 5.66 -23.52
CA ASP A 105 -7.01 5.88 -24.52
C ASP A 105 -7.63 7.28 -24.31
N PRO A 106 -7.57 8.17 -25.31
CA PRO A 106 -8.21 9.48 -25.18
C PRO A 106 -9.74 9.44 -25.32
N ALA A 107 -10.32 8.31 -25.75
CA ALA A 107 -11.76 8.14 -25.84
C ALA A 107 -12.37 7.86 -24.46
N PHE A 108 -13.64 8.21 -24.29
CA PHE A 108 -14.43 8.02 -23.06
C PHE A 108 -15.93 7.94 -23.39
N PRO A 109 -16.80 7.47 -22.51
CA PRO A 109 -16.52 6.79 -21.24
C PRO A 109 -16.23 5.29 -21.44
N ASN A 110 -15.57 4.70 -20.45
CA ASN A 110 -15.25 3.27 -20.36
C ASN A 110 -14.40 2.76 -21.55
N GLN A 111 -13.46 3.59 -22.02
CA GLN A 111 -12.49 3.24 -23.06
C GLN A 111 -11.09 3.14 -22.45
N LEU A 112 -10.93 2.21 -21.52
CA LEU A 112 -9.75 2.12 -20.66
C LEU A 112 -8.59 1.40 -21.35
N LEU A 113 -7.40 1.98 -21.26
CA LEU A 113 -6.17 1.39 -21.80
C LEU A 113 -4.96 1.72 -20.91
N ASP A 114 -4.46 0.76 -20.17
CA ASP A 114 -3.20 0.91 -19.45
C ASP A 114 -1.99 0.47 -20.28
N TYR A 115 -0.80 0.62 -19.71
CA TYR A 115 0.46 0.32 -20.40
C TYR A 115 0.64 -1.16 -20.79
N GLN A 116 -0.09 -2.10 -20.17
CA GLN A 116 -0.08 -3.53 -20.52
C GLN A 116 -1.25 -3.93 -21.45
N CYS A 117 -2.00 -2.98 -21.97
CA CYS A 117 -3.24 -3.19 -22.73
C CYS A 117 -4.37 -3.75 -21.88
N GLY A 118 -4.29 -3.59 -20.58
CA GLY A 118 -5.35 -3.88 -19.61
C GLY A 118 -6.25 -2.66 -19.43
N THR A 119 -7.07 -2.78 -18.40
CA THR A 119 -8.06 -1.76 -18.03
C THR A 119 -7.82 -1.22 -16.62
N ARG A 120 -6.59 -1.29 -16.09
CA ARG A 120 -6.24 -0.82 -14.74
C ARG A 120 -6.02 0.68 -14.72
N SER A 121 -7.10 1.40 -15.06
CA SER A 121 -7.21 2.84 -15.10
C SER A 121 -8.68 3.24 -14.95
N TYR A 122 -9.04 4.51 -15.09
CA TYR A 122 -10.41 4.98 -15.19
C TYR A 122 -10.54 6.23 -16.06
N ASP A 123 -11.73 6.40 -16.64
CA ASP A 123 -12.17 7.57 -17.34
C ASP A 123 -13.56 8.00 -16.83
N LEU A 124 -13.98 9.21 -17.12
CA LEU A 124 -15.29 9.71 -16.77
C LEU A 124 -16.03 10.25 -18.00
N SER A 125 -17.36 10.24 -17.94
CA SER A 125 -18.21 10.80 -19.01
C SER A 125 -18.00 12.30 -19.26
N SER A 126 -17.34 13.01 -18.35
CA SER A 126 -16.89 14.40 -18.50
C SER A 126 -15.75 14.58 -19.51
N GLY A 127 -15.07 13.50 -19.89
CA GLY A 127 -13.84 13.51 -20.71
C GLY A 127 -12.55 13.48 -19.90
N TYR A 128 -12.64 13.21 -18.60
CA TYR A 128 -11.47 13.00 -17.78
C TYR A 128 -10.93 11.58 -18.02
N ASN A 129 -9.67 11.48 -18.40
CA ASN A 129 -8.89 10.26 -18.45
C ASN A 129 -7.83 10.34 -17.36
N HIS A 130 -7.66 9.29 -16.57
CA HIS A 130 -6.76 9.28 -15.41
C HIS A 130 -5.31 9.58 -15.81
N PRO A 131 -4.73 10.72 -15.36
CA PRO A 131 -3.43 11.18 -15.87
C PRO A 131 -2.24 10.73 -15.03
N GLY A 132 -2.42 9.78 -14.11
CA GLY A 132 -1.38 9.42 -13.15
C GLY A 132 -1.37 7.96 -12.74
N ILE A 133 -0.63 7.70 -11.68
CA ILE A 133 -0.59 6.40 -11.02
C ILE A 133 -1.03 6.60 -9.58
N ASP A 134 -2.00 5.80 -9.13
CA ASP A 134 -2.52 5.85 -7.77
C ASP A 134 -1.94 4.73 -6.92
N TYR A 135 -1.13 5.10 -5.93
CA TYR A 135 -0.52 4.21 -4.95
C TYR A 135 -1.29 4.30 -3.64
N PHE A 136 -2.25 3.40 -3.42
CA PHE A 136 -3.02 3.39 -2.17
C PHE A 136 -2.27 2.70 -1.03
N LEU A 137 -2.53 3.14 0.21
CA LEU A 137 -1.99 2.47 1.40
C LEU A 137 -2.82 1.22 1.72
N TRP A 138 -2.13 0.10 2.05
CA TRP A 138 -2.77 -1.17 2.36
C TRP A 138 -1.93 -2.03 3.31
N PRO A 139 -2.54 -2.68 4.32
CA PRO A 139 -3.92 -2.51 4.83
C PRO A 139 -4.01 -1.35 5.83
N PHE A 140 -5.24 -1.01 6.24
CA PHE A 140 -5.53 0.01 7.26
C PHE A 140 -4.95 1.39 6.92
N ALA A 141 -5.38 1.90 5.77
CA ALA A 141 -4.84 3.10 5.16
C ALA A 141 -4.92 4.34 6.05
N TRP A 142 -6.06 4.54 6.73
CA TRP A 142 -6.26 5.67 7.64
C TRP A 142 -5.35 5.58 8.88
N ARG A 143 -5.18 4.37 9.42
CA ARG A 143 -4.26 4.14 10.53
C ARG A 143 -2.81 4.41 10.12
N MET A 144 -2.40 4.00 8.92
CA MET A 144 -1.04 4.26 8.40
C MET A 144 -0.82 5.76 8.18
N MET A 145 -1.83 6.47 7.66
CA MET A 145 -1.81 7.92 7.50
C MET A 145 -1.71 8.64 8.86
N ASP A 146 -2.51 8.23 9.86
CA ASP A 146 -2.49 8.80 11.20
C ASP A 146 -1.15 8.56 11.92
N ALA A 147 -0.56 7.38 11.72
CA ALA A 147 0.75 7.03 12.24
C ALA A 147 1.92 7.64 11.44
N GLU A 148 1.65 8.32 10.32
CA GLU A 148 2.63 9.03 9.48
C GLU A 148 3.79 8.14 8.98
N VAL A 149 3.49 6.90 8.67
CA VAL A 149 4.53 5.88 8.42
C VAL A 149 5.03 5.84 6.97
N ILE A 150 4.33 6.47 6.01
CA ILE A 150 4.71 6.44 4.60
C ILE A 150 4.98 7.84 4.07
N GLU A 151 6.21 8.04 3.62
CA GLU A 151 6.70 9.26 3.03
C GLU A 151 6.49 9.28 1.51
N VAL A 152 6.16 10.45 0.98
CA VAL A 152 6.29 10.78 -0.43
C VAL A 152 7.68 11.34 -0.66
N VAL A 153 8.40 10.81 -1.64
CA VAL A 153 9.77 11.21 -1.98
C VAL A 153 9.89 11.56 -3.45
N ALA A 154 10.82 12.44 -3.79
CA ALA A 154 11.05 12.84 -5.17
C ALA A 154 11.51 11.64 -6.03
N ALA A 155 10.81 11.34 -7.11
CA ALA A 155 11.14 10.24 -8.01
C ALA A 155 12.43 10.49 -8.81
N ALA A 156 12.77 11.74 -9.08
CA ALA A 156 14.00 12.14 -9.75
C ALA A 156 14.49 13.49 -9.20
N PRO A 157 15.77 13.85 -9.44
CA PRO A 157 16.28 15.17 -9.09
C PRO A 157 15.53 16.28 -9.84
N GLY A 158 15.35 17.41 -9.19
CA GLY A 158 14.68 18.55 -9.83
C GLY A 158 14.60 19.77 -8.93
N THR A 159 13.80 20.74 -9.35
CA THR A 159 13.52 21.98 -8.63
C THR A 159 12.05 22.03 -8.24
N ILE A 160 11.74 22.33 -6.98
CA ILE A 160 10.36 22.56 -6.53
C ILE A 160 9.84 23.82 -7.22
N ILE A 161 8.85 23.69 -8.10
CA ILE A 161 8.27 24.82 -8.83
C ILE A 161 6.96 25.31 -8.25
N GLN A 162 6.27 24.45 -7.44
CA GLN A 162 5.05 24.81 -6.74
C GLN A 162 4.84 23.91 -5.52
N LYS A 163 4.19 24.44 -4.50
CA LYS A 163 3.63 23.69 -3.34
C LYS A 163 2.26 24.25 -3.04
N ILE A 164 1.32 23.37 -2.75
CA ILE A 164 -0.02 23.70 -2.27
C ILE A 164 -0.24 22.95 -0.97
N ASP A 165 -0.60 23.64 0.11
CA ASP A 165 -0.84 23.09 1.43
C ASP A 165 -1.99 23.85 2.11
N GLY A 166 -2.50 23.32 3.24
CA GLY A 166 -3.53 23.98 4.02
C GLY A 166 -4.93 23.39 3.82
N TRP A 167 -5.09 22.38 2.97
CA TRP A 167 -6.38 21.75 2.68
C TRP A 167 -6.62 20.51 3.55
N ASN A 168 -7.91 20.23 3.81
CA ASN A 168 -8.30 19.02 4.53
C ASN A 168 -7.72 17.78 3.87
N ASP A 169 -7.12 16.91 4.69
CA ASP A 169 -6.42 15.70 4.24
C ASP A 169 -7.14 14.39 4.58
N ARG A 170 -8.43 14.48 4.99
CA ARG A 170 -9.27 13.33 5.34
C ARG A 170 -10.49 13.20 4.45
N SER A 171 -10.30 13.43 3.16
CA SER A 171 -11.36 13.21 2.18
C SER A 171 -11.67 11.72 2.03
N CYS A 172 -12.94 11.36 2.06
CA CYS A 172 -13.39 9.98 1.87
C CYS A 172 -14.69 9.87 1.07
N THR A 173 -15.09 10.94 0.41
CA THR A 173 -16.25 10.99 -0.51
C THR A 173 -15.93 11.93 -1.68
N ASN A 174 -16.71 11.84 -2.76
CA ASN A 174 -16.50 12.61 -3.98
C ASN A 174 -17.02 14.06 -3.93
N ASN A 175 -17.45 14.55 -2.77
CA ASN A 175 -18.13 15.84 -2.61
C ASN A 175 -17.22 16.90 -1.98
N TYR A 176 -16.03 17.11 -2.54
CA TYR A 176 -15.12 18.15 -2.05
C TYR A 176 -15.02 19.29 -3.07
N SER A 177 -15.13 20.52 -2.57
CA SER A 177 -14.81 21.74 -3.31
C SER A 177 -13.37 22.19 -3.08
N ASP A 178 -12.63 21.49 -2.23
CA ASP A 178 -11.31 21.89 -1.77
C ASP A 178 -10.23 21.45 -2.76
N SER A 179 -9.14 22.20 -2.83
CA SER A 179 -7.92 21.78 -3.51
C SER A 179 -7.23 20.67 -2.72
N TRP A 180 -6.12 20.18 -3.23
CA TRP A 180 -5.31 19.17 -2.57
C TRP A 180 -4.01 19.74 -2.02
N ASN A 181 -3.36 19.01 -1.11
CA ASN A 181 -1.99 19.29 -0.69
C ASN A 181 -1.04 18.55 -1.63
N ALA A 182 -0.10 19.27 -2.23
CA ALA A 182 0.73 18.73 -3.31
C ALA A 182 2.09 19.42 -3.43
N VAL A 183 3.07 18.70 -4.00
CA VAL A 183 4.38 19.25 -4.41
C VAL A 183 4.57 18.97 -5.90
N TYR A 184 5.14 19.94 -6.61
CA TYR A 184 5.41 19.91 -8.04
C TYR A 184 6.89 20.12 -8.28
N VAL A 185 7.53 19.19 -8.98
CA VAL A 185 8.98 19.20 -9.22
C VAL A 185 9.27 19.21 -10.71
N GLN A 186 9.98 20.21 -11.20
CA GLN A 186 10.49 20.25 -12.56
C GLN A 186 11.87 19.61 -12.63
N HIS A 187 12.03 18.66 -13.53
CA HIS A 187 13.29 17.97 -13.80
C HIS A 187 14.16 18.74 -14.79
N GLY A 188 15.42 18.33 -14.96
CA GLY A 188 16.37 19.01 -15.80
C GLY A 188 16.04 19.04 -17.29
N ASP A 189 15.23 18.10 -17.77
CA ASP A 189 14.73 18.03 -19.15
C ASP A 189 13.45 18.85 -19.39
N GLY A 190 12.90 19.47 -18.34
CA GLY A 190 11.66 20.24 -18.38
C GLY A 190 10.41 19.45 -18.07
N THR A 191 10.49 18.13 -17.90
CA THR A 191 9.36 17.33 -17.41
C THR A 191 8.99 17.74 -16.00
N VAL A 192 7.72 17.57 -15.64
CA VAL A 192 7.21 17.96 -14.31
C VAL A 192 6.50 16.79 -13.68
N ALA A 193 6.94 16.42 -12.46
CA ALA A 193 6.27 15.45 -11.63
C ALA A 193 5.32 16.16 -10.65
N TRP A 194 4.09 15.63 -10.52
CA TRP A 194 3.07 16.05 -9.57
C TRP A 194 2.93 14.97 -8.50
N TYR A 195 2.92 15.37 -7.23
CA TYR A 195 2.73 14.50 -6.07
C TYR A 195 1.54 15.03 -5.28
N GLY A 196 0.37 14.38 -5.42
CA GLY A 196 -0.90 14.84 -4.89
C GLY A 196 -1.43 14.04 -3.71
N HIS A 197 -2.55 14.52 -3.14
CA HIS A 197 -3.28 13.97 -1.98
C HIS A 197 -2.48 13.89 -0.68
N MET A 198 -1.49 14.77 -0.49
CA MET A 198 -0.57 14.74 0.64
C MET A 198 -1.23 15.21 1.95
N LYS A 199 -0.57 14.90 3.08
CA LYS A 199 -1.01 15.25 4.42
C LYS A 199 -0.84 16.73 4.70
N LEU A 200 -1.85 17.33 5.32
CA LEU A 200 -1.86 18.73 5.76
C LEU A 200 -0.66 19.03 6.66
N GLY A 201 0.09 20.08 6.32
CA GLY A 201 1.25 20.54 7.10
C GLY A 201 2.46 19.63 7.05
N SER A 202 2.45 18.57 6.20
CA SER A 202 3.57 17.64 6.10
C SER A 202 4.58 17.96 4.99
N LEU A 203 4.29 18.94 4.15
CA LEU A 203 5.14 19.23 2.99
C LEU A 203 6.53 19.66 3.40
N THR A 204 7.53 19.28 2.60
CA THR A 204 8.93 19.67 2.82
C THR A 204 9.07 21.15 3.17
N ALA A 205 9.94 21.47 4.14
CA ALA A 205 10.25 22.84 4.51
C ALA A 205 11.03 23.61 3.43
N LYS A 206 11.57 22.93 2.42
CA LYS A 206 12.26 23.58 1.30
C LYS A 206 11.34 24.55 0.56
N PRO A 207 11.80 25.76 0.24
CA PRO A 207 11.00 26.74 -0.49
C PRO A 207 10.83 26.37 -1.97
N ILE A 208 9.88 27.00 -2.64
CA ILE A 208 9.78 27.01 -4.10
C ILE A 208 11.07 27.62 -4.67
N GLY A 209 11.66 26.97 -5.67
CA GLY A 209 12.97 27.26 -6.24
C GLY A 209 14.11 26.43 -5.66
N ALA A 210 13.88 25.69 -4.58
CA ALA A 210 14.91 24.81 -4.03
C ALA A 210 15.04 23.52 -4.81
N SER A 211 16.27 23.03 -4.94
CA SER A 211 16.55 21.72 -5.55
C SER A 211 16.23 20.58 -4.60
N VAL A 212 15.78 19.46 -5.16
CA VAL A 212 15.61 18.17 -4.48
C VAL A 212 16.39 17.08 -5.20
N ALA A 213 16.95 16.15 -4.45
CA ALA A 213 17.56 14.93 -4.98
C ALA A 213 16.50 13.83 -5.15
N ALA A 214 16.79 12.80 -5.98
CA ALA A 214 15.99 11.59 -6.01
C ALA A 214 15.94 10.94 -4.62
N GLY A 215 14.75 10.47 -4.18
CA GLY A 215 14.51 9.92 -2.86
C GLY A 215 14.43 10.94 -1.73
N GLU A 216 14.53 12.25 -2.02
CA GLU A 216 14.40 13.28 -0.99
C GLU A 216 12.94 13.46 -0.56
N TYR A 217 12.71 13.68 0.75
CA TYR A 217 11.40 13.85 1.35
C TYR A 217 10.63 15.04 0.77
N LEU A 218 9.39 14.80 0.35
CA LEU A 218 8.45 15.82 -0.12
C LEU A 218 7.26 16.04 0.82
N GLY A 219 6.83 15.00 1.53
CA GLY A 219 5.71 15.03 2.48
C GLY A 219 5.24 13.63 2.85
N LEU A 220 4.01 13.52 3.35
CA LEU A 220 3.39 12.27 3.78
C LEU A 220 2.16 11.95 2.94
N VAL A 221 1.90 10.66 2.74
CA VAL A 221 0.68 10.18 2.07
C VAL A 221 -0.54 10.49 2.93
N ALA A 222 -1.60 11.00 2.29
CA ALA A 222 -2.90 11.24 2.91
C ALA A 222 -4.05 11.16 1.89
N SER A 223 -5.13 11.91 2.14
CA SER A 223 -6.35 11.89 1.32
C SER A 223 -6.91 13.31 1.17
N SER A 224 -6.08 14.28 0.71
CA SER A 224 -6.52 15.67 0.51
C SER A 224 -7.18 15.88 -0.85
N GLY A 225 -8.14 16.80 -0.92
CA GLY A 225 -8.86 17.13 -2.16
C GLY A 225 -9.83 16.03 -2.61
N PHE A 226 -9.96 15.83 -3.93
CA PHE A 226 -10.82 14.79 -4.51
C PHE A 226 -10.21 13.40 -4.29
N SER A 227 -10.58 12.76 -3.21
CA SER A 227 -10.03 11.47 -2.79
C SER A 227 -11.01 10.70 -1.91
N THR A 228 -11.03 9.37 -1.96
CA THR A 228 -11.86 8.51 -1.10
C THR A 228 -11.06 7.77 -0.04
N GLY A 229 -9.75 7.88 -0.05
CA GLY A 229 -8.88 7.23 0.92
C GLY A 229 -7.40 7.56 0.72
N PRO A 230 -6.56 7.28 1.72
CA PRO A 230 -5.16 7.62 1.67
C PRO A 230 -4.40 6.95 0.53
N HIS A 231 -3.90 7.75 -0.40
CA HIS A 231 -3.08 7.33 -1.53
C HIS A 231 -2.17 8.46 -2.01
N LEU A 232 -1.12 8.13 -2.77
CA LEU A 232 -0.37 9.07 -3.57
C LEU A 232 -0.88 9.01 -5.00
N HIS A 233 -1.31 10.15 -5.55
CA HIS A 233 -1.47 10.36 -6.99
C HIS A 233 -0.18 10.94 -7.57
N PHE A 234 0.43 10.22 -8.53
CA PHE A 234 1.69 10.62 -9.17
C PHE A 234 1.49 10.81 -10.66
N GLU A 235 1.71 12.04 -11.15
CA GLU A 235 1.73 12.34 -12.60
C GLU A 235 3.15 12.67 -13.06
N LEU A 236 3.48 12.30 -14.30
CA LEU A 236 4.66 12.79 -15.00
C LEU A 236 4.21 13.47 -16.30
N ARG A 237 4.59 14.73 -16.48
CA ARG A 237 4.14 15.58 -17.59
C ARG A 237 5.32 16.07 -18.42
N SER A 238 5.10 16.27 -19.73
CA SER A 238 6.14 16.71 -20.65
C SER A 238 6.64 18.15 -20.38
N SER A 239 5.85 18.95 -19.69
CA SER A 239 6.18 20.35 -19.37
C SER A 239 5.27 20.89 -18.25
N ASN A 240 5.48 22.15 -17.90
CA ASN A 240 4.67 22.92 -16.93
C ASN A 240 3.48 23.66 -17.56
N GLY A 241 3.25 23.52 -18.88
CA GLY A 241 2.23 24.26 -19.62
C GLY A 241 0.88 23.54 -19.68
N ALA A 242 -0.16 24.33 -19.93
CA ALA A 242 -1.48 23.78 -20.29
C ALA A 242 -1.36 22.93 -21.56
N GLY A 243 -2.00 21.75 -21.54
CA GLY A 243 -1.89 20.79 -22.66
C GLY A 243 -0.59 19.99 -22.70
N ALA A 244 0.19 19.96 -21.61
CA ALA A 244 1.32 19.06 -21.48
C ALA A 244 0.88 17.60 -21.67
N THR A 245 1.67 16.84 -22.44
CA THR A 245 1.44 15.40 -22.59
C THR A 245 1.70 14.69 -21.27
N ILE A 246 0.81 13.81 -20.89
CA ILE A 246 1.00 12.91 -19.77
C ILE A 246 1.89 11.74 -20.18
N PHE A 247 2.89 11.43 -19.39
CA PHE A 247 3.75 10.27 -19.61
C PHE A 247 3.36 9.13 -18.67
N GLU A 248 3.08 7.96 -19.24
CA GLU A 248 3.08 6.71 -18.48
C GLU A 248 4.55 6.25 -18.31
N PRO A 249 5.10 6.20 -17.10
CA PRO A 249 6.52 5.86 -16.93
C PRO A 249 6.84 4.38 -17.11
N HIS A 250 5.85 3.48 -17.03
CA HIS A 250 6.09 2.05 -17.24
C HIS A 250 6.23 1.73 -18.73
N SER A 251 6.99 0.69 -19.03
CA SER A 251 7.07 0.05 -20.34
C SER A 251 6.20 -1.20 -20.36
N GLY A 252 5.47 -1.41 -21.44
CA GLY A 252 4.59 -2.56 -21.61
C GLY A 252 4.07 -2.71 -23.02
N THR A 253 3.11 -3.60 -23.20
CA THR A 253 2.57 -3.97 -24.52
C THR A 253 1.92 -2.79 -25.24
N CYS A 254 1.18 -1.94 -24.55
CA CYS A 254 0.53 -0.75 -25.10
C CYS A 254 1.29 0.56 -24.85
N ARG A 255 2.40 0.50 -24.15
CA ARG A 255 3.36 1.60 -24.02
C ARG A 255 4.76 1.10 -24.41
N ALA A 256 5.08 1.17 -25.68
CA ALA A 256 6.38 0.75 -26.21
C ALA A 256 7.53 1.67 -25.75
N GLY A 257 8.75 1.18 -25.84
CA GLY A 257 9.98 1.89 -25.48
C GLY A 257 10.50 1.49 -24.10
N ALA A 258 11.59 2.13 -23.68
CA ALA A 258 12.20 1.85 -22.38
C ALA A 258 11.31 2.36 -21.23
N SER A 259 11.33 1.65 -20.10
CA SER A 259 10.78 2.15 -18.86
C SER A 259 11.53 3.39 -18.40
N LEU A 260 10.82 4.36 -17.84
CA LEU A 260 11.42 5.51 -17.15
C LEU A 260 11.81 5.17 -15.71
N TRP A 261 11.27 4.09 -15.14
CA TRP A 261 11.64 3.61 -13.81
C TRP A 261 13.04 2.97 -13.79
N ALA A 262 13.83 3.26 -12.78
CA ALA A 262 15.11 2.59 -12.55
C ALA A 262 14.94 1.08 -12.36
N ASN A 263 13.90 0.70 -11.66
CA ASN A 263 13.52 -0.68 -11.39
C ASN A 263 12.01 -0.80 -11.50
N GLN A 264 11.50 -0.99 -12.73
CA GLN A 264 10.07 -1.17 -12.94
C GLN A 264 9.56 -2.40 -12.22
N ARG A 265 8.52 -2.24 -11.40
CA ARG A 265 7.82 -3.35 -10.76
C ARG A 265 6.96 -4.11 -11.77
N PRO A 266 6.66 -5.41 -11.52
CA PRO A 266 5.72 -6.15 -12.34
C PRO A 266 4.34 -5.48 -12.38
N TYR A 267 3.58 -5.70 -13.44
CA TYR A 267 2.19 -5.23 -13.55
C TYR A 267 1.30 -5.77 -12.43
N TRP A 268 1.48 -7.05 -12.11
CA TRP A 268 0.96 -7.71 -10.91
C TRP A 268 2.11 -7.95 -9.95
N ASP A 269 2.30 -7.03 -8.99
CA ASP A 269 3.35 -7.12 -7.97
C ASP A 269 2.83 -7.85 -6.73
N SER A 270 2.45 -9.11 -6.93
CA SER A 270 1.81 -9.94 -5.90
C SER A 270 2.66 -10.15 -4.66
N GLY A 271 2.13 -9.83 -3.49
CA GLY A 271 2.83 -9.98 -2.21
C GLY A 271 1.90 -9.91 -1.00
N ILE A 272 2.43 -10.27 0.17
CA ILE A 272 1.77 -10.03 1.45
C ILE A 272 2.32 -8.73 2.02
N ASN A 273 1.43 -7.74 2.22
CA ASN A 273 1.77 -6.47 2.84
C ASN A 273 1.84 -6.60 4.36
N LYS A 274 0.95 -7.41 4.94
CA LYS A 274 0.91 -7.61 6.39
C LYS A 274 0.46 -9.02 6.73
N LEU A 275 1.10 -9.61 7.73
CA LEU A 275 0.65 -10.78 8.44
C LEU A 275 0.39 -10.36 9.88
N ALA A 276 -0.78 -10.64 10.43
CA ALA A 276 -1.17 -10.12 11.74
C ALA A 276 -2.06 -11.06 12.51
N THR A 277 -2.15 -10.81 13.83
CA THR A 277 -3.12 -11.44 14.72
C THR A 277 -4.09 -10.41 15.27
N HIS A 278 -5.35 -10.83 15.57
CA HIS A 278 -6.43 -9.96 15.99
C HIS A 278 -7.24 -10.58 17.12
N SER A 279 -7.82 -9.71 17.98
CA SER A 279 -8.74 -10.11 19.08
C SER A 279 -10.19 -10.25 18.62
N ALA A 280 -10.54 -9.71 17.46
CA ALA A 280 -11.82 -9.85 16.76
C ALA A 280 -11.54 -9.85 15.26
N PRO A 281 -12.51 -10.18 14.37
CA PRO A 281 -12.34 -10.09 12.93
C PRO A 281 -11.74 -8.75 12.51
N PRO A 282 -10.84 -8.72 11.49
CA PRO A 282 -10.29 -7.48 10.96
C PRO A 282 -11.40 -6.48 10.60
N SER A 283 -11.19 -5.21 10.91
CA SER A 283 -12.14 -4.14 10.65
C SER A 283 -11.46 -2.99 9.91
N PHE A 284 -12.09 -2.50 8.84
CA PHE A 284 -11.67 -1.34 8.05
C PHE A 284 -12.69 -0.20 8.17
N ALA A 285 -13.59 -0.30 9.16
CA ALA A 285 -14.70 0.63 9.30
C ALA A 285 -14.21 2.04 9.64
N VAL A 286 -14.56 2.98 8.77
CA VAL A 286 -14.46 4.42 8.98
C VAL A 286 -15.78 5.07 8.58
N SER A 287 -16.10 6.19 9.19
CA SER A 287 -17.37 6.91 8.92
C SER A 287 -17.11 8.11 8.01
N CYS A 288 -17.53 8.04 6.75
CA CYS A 288 -17.52 9.17 5.84
C CYS A 288 -18.76 10.07 6.07
N PRO A 289 -18.69 11.39 5.89
CA PRO A 289 -17.58 12.16 5.31
C PRO A 289 -16.44 12.55 6.26
N ASN A 290 -16.51 12.17 7.52
CA ASN A 290 -15.52 12.52 8.54
C ASN A 290 -14.87 11.23 9.08
N PRO A 291 -13.92 10.62 8.36
CA PRO A 291 -13.29 9.39 8.78
C PRO A 291 -12.52 9.61 10.10
N GLY A 292 -12.95 8.86 11.12
CA GLY A 292 -12.27 8.82 12.40
C GLY A 292 -11.04 7.92 12.37
N GLN A 293 -10.55 7.56 13.54
CA GLN A 293 -9.45 6.62 13.68
C GLN A 293 -9.92 5.20 13.29
N GLU A 294 -9.15 4.54 12.43
CA GLU A 294 -9.38 3.14 12.05
C GLU A 294 -8.95 2.20 13.17
N THR A 295 -9.84 1.27 13.53
CA THR A 295 -9.64 0.33 14.66
C THR A 295 -9.64 -1.13 14.16
N PRO A 296 -8.50 -1.65 13.72
CA PRO A 296 -8.40 -2.94 13.02
C PRO A 296 -8.46 -4.17 13.92
N ASN A 297 -8.70 -4.04 15.23
CA ASN A 297 -8.72 -5.11 16.23
C ASN A 297 -7.39 -5.87 16.37
N LEU A 298 -6.25 -5.25 16.01
CA LEU A 298 -4.92 -5.86 16.14
C LEU A 298 -4.61 -6.23 17.60
N SER A 299 -4.11 -7.42 17.83
CA SER A 299 -3.60 -7.89 19.12
C SER A 299 -2.47 -8.89 18.91
N ASN A 300 -1.42 -8.76 19.72
CA ASN A 300 -0.29 -9.69 19.73
C ASN A 300 -0.23 -10.50 21.03
N ARG A 301 -1.30 -10.47 21.87
CA ARG A 301 -1.36 -11.18 23.16
C ARG A 301 -2.70 -11.85 23.32
N PHE A 302 -2.69 -13.11 23.75
CA PHE A 302 -3.89 -13.94 23.87
C PHE A 302 -3.81 -14.87 25.07
N ARG A 303 -4.93 -15.00 25.81
CA ARG A 303 -5.10 -15.93 26.92
C ARG A 303 -5.81 -17.19 26.43
N PRO A 304 -5.21 -18.36 26.57
CA PRO A 304 -5.83 -19.63 26.17
C PRO A 304 -7.17 -19.84 26.91
N GLY A 305 -8.18 -20.31 26.19
CA GLY A 305 -9.52 -20.57 26.71
C GLY A 305 -10.36 -19.33 27.01
N ILE A 306 -9.84 -18.14 26.80
CA ILE A 306 -10.50 -16.87 27.14
C ILE A 306 -10.64 -15.97 25.93
N ASP A 307 -9.53 -15.63 25.27
CA ASP A 307 -9.52 -14.64 24.21
C ASP A 307 -9.80 -15.28 22.85
N ASN A 308 -10.55 -14.59 22.01
CA ASN A 308 -10.65 -14.94 20.59
C ASN A 308 -9.33 -14.63 19.91
N PHE A 309 -8.96 -15.50 18.97
CA PHE A 309 -7.72 -15.42 18.22
C PHE A 309 -8.00 -15.53 16.74
N HIS A 310 -7.54 -14.54 15.97
CA HIS A 310 -7.66 -14.54 14.53
C HIS A 310 -6.28 -14.32 13.90
N VAL A 311 -5.95 -15.08 12.88
CA VAL A 311 -4.77 -14.89 12.03
C VAL A 311 -5.25 -14.31 10.71
N ALA A 312 -4.66 -13.20 10.26
CA ALA A 312 -5.00 -12.58 9.00
C ALA A 312 -3.76 -12.31 8.14
N ALA A 313 -3.91 -12.53 6.83
CA ALA A 313 -2.93 -12.13 5.82
C ALA A 313 -3.57 -11.12 4.85
N TYR A 314 -2.82 -10.08 4.53
CA TYR A 314 -3.23 -8.95 3.69
C TYR A 314 -2.36 -8.91 2.45
N TYR A 315 -2.99 -9.06 1.30
CA TYR A 315 -2.32 -9.21 0.01
C TYR A 315 -2.52 -7.99 -0.87
N ARG A 316 -1.52 -7.65 -1.64
CA ARG A 316 -1.67 -6.86 -2.86
C ARG A 316 -1.58 -7.77 -4.08
N ASP A 317 -2.28 -7.41 -5.15
CA ASP A 317 -2.24 -8.10 -6.45
C ASP A 317 -2.33 -9.63 -6.31
N GLN A 318 -3.31 -10.12 -5.53
CA GLN A 318 -3.51 -11.56 -5.31
C GLN A 318 -4.27 -12.17 -6.50
N LEU A 319 -3.58 -12.96 -7.31
CA LEU A 319 -4.14 -13.56 -8.52
C LEU A 319 -4.94 -14.84 -8.26
N ASN A 320 -5.86 -15.16 -9.15
CA ASN A 320 -6.62 -16.40 -9.14
C ASN A 320 -5.70 -17.62 -9.16
N GLY A 321 -6.00 -18.61 -8.33
CA GLY A 321 -5.19 -19.82 -8.17
C GLY A 321 -3.92 -19.65 -7.35
N ALA A 322 -3.56 -18.42 -6.96
CA ALA A 322 -2.40 -18.18 -6.10
C ALA A 322 -2.60 -18.85 -4.72
N GLN A 323 -1.58 -19.58 -4.28
CA GLN A 323 -1.64 -20.37 -3.06
C GLN A 323 -0.73 -19.80 -1.98
N THR A 324 -1.25 -19.74 -0.74
CA THR A 324 -0.48 -19.42 0.47
C THR A 324 -0.45 -20.62 1.38
N THR A 325 0.72 -21.01 1.86
CA THR A 325 0.90 -22.02 2.91
C THR A 325 1.16 -21.32 4.23
N PHE A 326 0.31 -21.59 5.22
CA PHE A 326 0.43 -21.06 6.58
C PHE A 326 0.95 -22.11 7.54
N ARG A 327 1.67 -21.66 8.58
CA ARG A 327 2.10 -22.48 9.71
C ARG A 327 1.99 -21.67 11.01
N LEU A 328 1.54 -22.37 12.07
CA LEU A 328 1.74 -21.89 13.43
C LEU A 328 2.89 -22.68 14.05
N ARG A 329 3.81 -22.00 14.70
CA ARG A 329 4.89 -22.66 15.41
C ARG A 329 5.24 -21.99 16.73
N ARG A 330 5.80 -22.77 17.63
CA ARG A 330 6.38 -22.36 18.89
C ARG A 330 7.84 -22.80 18.92
N GLY A 331 8.76 -21.84 18.95
CA GLY A 331 10.16 -22.12 18.70
C GLY A 331 10.37 -22.82 17.36
N ASN A 332 11.02 -23.99 17.33
CA ASN A 332 11.26 -24.77 16.11
C ASN A 332 10.15 -25.79 15.80
N THR A 333 9.13 -25.92 16.65
CA THR A 333 8.05 -26.89 16.46
C THR A 333 6.89 -26.31 15.70
N VAL A 334 6.59 -26.88 14.54
CA VAL A 334 5.35 -26.57 13.78
C VAL A 334 4.21 -27.34 14.42
N THR A 335 3.17 -26.62 14.86
CA THR A 335 1.98 -27.21 15.52
C THR A 335 0.81 -27.34 14.56
N SER A 336 0.72 -26.47 13.55
CA SER A 336 -0.37 -26.45 12.58
C SER A 336 0.13 -26.01 11.20
N THR A 337 -0.46 -26.57 10.16
CA THR A 337 -0.23 -26.17 8.76
C THR A 337 -1.54 -26.21 8.00
N TRP A 338 -1.83 -25.17 7.21
CA TRP A 338 -2.96 -25.13 6.29
C TRP A 338 -2.61 -24.34 5.03
N GLN A 339 -3.48 -24.44 4.03
CA GLN A 339 -3.32 -23.73 2.76
C GLN A 339 -4.58 -22.94 2.43
N HIS A 340 -4.38 -21.83 1.75
CA HIS A 340 -5.42 -21.05 1.12
C HIS A 340 -5.10 -20.87 -0.35
N THR A 341 -6.08 -21.17 -1.20
CA THR A 341 -5.99 -20.91 -2.64
C THR A 341 -6.98 -19.82 -2.99
N ASN A 342 -6.50 -18.76 -3.61
CA ASN A 342 -7.31 -17.62 -4.04
C ASN A 342 -8.20 -17.97 -5.23
N ASN A 343 -9.38 -17.39 -5.31
CA ASN A 343 -10.39 -17.72 -6.33
C ASN A 343 -10.78 -16.53 -7.23
N GLY A 344 -9.97 -15.47 -7.26
CA GLY A 344 -10.19 -14.29 -8.11
C GLY A 344 -8.92 -13.48 -8.27
N ASP A 345 -8.94 -12.48 -9.16
CA ASP A 345 -7.88 -11.50 -9.33
C ASP A 345 -8.23 -10.25 -8.53
N TYR A 346 -7.45 -9.94 -7.50
CA TYR A 346 -7.72 -8.83 -6.59
C TYR A 346 -6.53 -7.88 -6.51
N ALA A 347 -6.78 -6.59 -6.65
CA ALA A 347 -5.76 -5.56 -6.42
C ALA A 347 -5.35 -5.48 -4.95
N ALA A 348 -6.29 -5.75 -4.04
CA ALA A 348 -6.05 -5.95 -2.62
C ALA A 348 -6.96 -7.06 -2.10
N ALA A 349 -6.50 -7.83 -1.12
CA ALA A 349 -7.33 -8.85 -0.48
C ALA A 349 -6.88 -9.09 0.94
N TYR A 350 -7.79 -9.59 1.77
CA TYR A 350 -7.42 -10.14 3.07
C TYR A 350 -8.25 -11.39 3.36
N TRP A 351 -7.63 -12.34 4.04
CA TRP A 351 -8.28 -13.57 4.48
C TRP A 351 -7.86 -13.83 5.91
N TYR A 352 -8.80 -14.29 6.78
CA TYR A 352 -8.51 -14.61 8.16
C TYR A 352 -9.11 -15.93 8.62
N TRP A 353 -8.44 -16.55 9.58
CA TRP A 353 -8.80 -17.82 10.24
C TRP A 353 -9.01 -17.55 11.72
N SER A 354 -9.97 -18.25 12.33
CA SER A 354 -10.44 -17.93 13.68
C SER A 354 -10.42 -19.13 14.60
N TRP A 355 -10.00 -18.89 15.81
CA TRP A 355 -10.19 -19.76 16.98
C TRP A 355 -10.97 -18.94 18.02
N THR A 356 -12.18 -19.39 18.40
CA THR A 356 -13.10 -18.60 19.24
C THR A 356 -13.69 -19.44 20.35
N PRO A 357 -13.04 -19.51 21.53
CA PRO A 357 -11.76 -18.87 21.89
C PRO A 357 -10.53 -19.64 21.41
N LEU A 358 -9.33 -19.08 21.62
CA LEU A 358 -8.07 -19.79 21.49
C LEU A 358 -8.10 -21.03 22.39
N PRO A 359 -7.78 -22.26 21.92
CA PRO A 359 -7.87 -23.47 22.72
C PRO A 359 -7.15 -23.35 24.07
N ALA A 360 -7.80 -23.80 25.15
CA ALA A 360 -7.22 -23.78 26.50
C ALA A 360 -5.95 -24.62 26.64
N SER A 361 -5.74 -25.58 25.73
CA SER A 361 -4.53 -26.41 25.62
C SER A 361 -3.34 -25.72 24.99
N THR A 362 -3.52 -24.50 24.43
CA THR A 362 -2.44 -23.76 23.78
C THR A 362 -1.37 -23.36 24.80
N MET A 363 -0.15 -23.82 24.59
CA MET A 363 0.94 -23.62 25.54
C MET A 363 1.38 -22.16 25.59
N PRO A 364 1.63 -21.59 26.79
CA PRO A 364 2.14 -20.24 26.95
C PRO A 364 3.52 -20.04 26.29
N GLY A 365 3.80 -18.80 25.87
CA GLY A 365 5.08 -18.37 25.31
C GLY A 365 4.95 -17.64 23.97
N VAL A 366 6.09 -17.41 23.32
CA VAL A 366 6.16 -16.76 21.99
C VAL A 366 5.80 -17.76 20.91
N TRP A 367 4.89 -17.35 20.06
CA TRP A 367 4.44 -18.09 18.88
C TRP A 367 4.69 -17.27 17.61
N ILE A 368 4.80 -17.96 16.49
CA ILE A 368 5.01 -17.36 15.18
C ILE A 368 3.95 -17.88 14.21
N VAL A 369 3.31 -16.96 13.52
CA VAL A 369 2.59 -17.23 12.27
C VAL A 369 3.59 -17.10 11.13
N GLU A 370 3.69 -18.12 10.30
CA GLU A 370 4.40 -18.07 9.02
C GLU A 370 3.39 -18.15 7.87
N ALA A 371 3.64 -17.38 6.81
CA ALA A 371 2.92 -17.46 5.54
C ALA A 371 3.91 -17.51 4.39
N THR A 372 3.89 -18.58 3.60
CA THR A 372 4.71 -18.69 2.39
C THR A 372 3.83 -18.44 1.17
N PHE A 373 4.16 -17.38 0.43
CA PHE A 373 3.45 -16.92 -0.75
C PHE A 373 4.44 -16.47 -1.83
N ASN A 374 4.26 -16.91 -3.08
CA ASN A 374 5.14 -16.61 -4.20
C ASN A 374 6.64 -16.82 -3.89
N GLY A 375 6.97 -17.92 -3.19
CA GLY A 375 8.34 -18.27 -2.84
C GLY A 375 8.95 -17.45 -1.69
N ARG A 376 8.27 -16.46 -1.17
CA ARG A 376 8.70 -15.66 -0.02
C ARG A 376 7.96 -16.11 1.25
N THR A 377 8.67 -16.17 2.38
CA THR A 377 8.07 -16.48 3.69
C THR A 377 8.03 -15.20 4.54
N TYR A 378 6.86 -14.96 5.13
CA TYR A 378 6.52 -13.84 5.98
C TYR A 378 6.28 -14.36 7.39
N TYR A 379 6.56 -13.54 8.41
CA TYR A 379 6.50 -13.91 9.82
C TYR A 379 5.76 -12.86 10.62
N HIS A 380 5.02 -13.32 11.63
CA HIS A 380 4.40 -12.47 12.62
C HIS A 380 4.47 -13.16 14.00
N GLU A 381 5.02 -12.46 14.99
CA GLU A 381 5.15 -12.97 16.35
C GLU A 381 3.98 -12.52 17.23
N TYR A 382 3.52 -13.43 18.09
CA TYR A 382 2.51 -13.15 19.10
C TYR A 382 2.77 -13.93 20.38
N MET A 383 2.21 -13.47 21.49
CA MET A 383 2.37 -14.05 22.81
C MET A 383 1.10 -14.77 23.25
N VAL A 384 1.25 -15.94 23.80
CA VAL A 384 0.19 -16.70 24.48
C VAL A 384 0.49 -16.79 25.97
N GLY A 385 -0.49 -16.47 26.85
CA GLY A 385 -0.39 -16.54 28.30
C GLY A 385 -0.62 -15.21 29.03
N ASP A 386 -0.72 -15.29 30.35
CA ASP A 386 -1.03 -14.15 31.24
C ASP A 386 0.19 -13.35 31.69
N ASP A 387 1.44 -13.83 31.46
CA ASP A 387 2.64 -13.24 32.04
C ASP A 387 3.06 -11.93 31.37
N ILE A 388 2.81 -10.84 32.05
CA ILE A 388 3.26 -9.48 31.74
C ILE A 388 4.80 -9.33 31.93
N ILE A 389 5.48 -10.30 32.56
CA ILE A 389 6.86 -10.15 33.06
C ILE A 389 7.92 -10.15 31.96
N PHE A 390 7.63 -10.64 30.74
CA PHE A 390 8.61 -10.70 29.66
C PHE A 390 8.62 -9.51 28.70
N ALA A 391 7.83 -8.47 28.95
CA ALA A 391 7.69 -7.33 28.04
C ALA A 391 8.84 -6.31 28.10
N SER A 392 9.79 -6.44 29.01
CA SER A 392 10.87 -5.45 29.21
C SER A 392 12.20 -5.80 28.54
N SER A 393 12.31 -6.95 27.85
CA SER A 393 13.58 -7.39 27.27
C SER A 393 13.73 -7.11 25.76
N PHE A 394 12.72 -6.54 25.08
CA PHE A 394 12.77 -6.25 23.65
C PHE A 394 12.34 -4.82 23.30
N GLY A 395 12.68 -3.87 24.15
CA GLY A 395 12.58 -2.45 23.92
C GLY A 395 13.98 -1.87 23.80
N GLY A 396 14.52 -1.81 22.58
CA GLY A 396 15.74 -1.16 22.23
C GLY A 396 15.69 -0.77 20.78
#